data_1cb2ac02d4edafe8db32ca2536d7e944
#
_entry.id   1cb2ac02d4edafe8db32ca2536d7e944
#
_cell.length_a   1.000
_cell.length_b   1.000
_cell.length_c   1.000
_cell.angle_alpha   90.00
_cell.angle_beta   90.00
_cell.angle_gamma   90.00
#
_symmetry.space_group_name_H-M   'P 1'
#
loop_
_entity.id
_entity.type
_entity.pdbx_description
1 polymer ?
#
loop_
_entity_poly.entity_id
_entity_poly.type
_entity_poly.pdbx_seq_one_letter_code
_entity_poly.pdbx_strand_id
1 'polypeptide(L)'
;GQTSQMTGSIAIGYQAAQDNQGITSIAIGSDAGRFTQGQNCIGIGNEAGSIVQSIGAVAIGRQAGMGTQGVSAIAIGNEAGKNFQNSESIAIGLGAGENTQGLIGSGFRFPGWGGSIAIGSLAGNESQGIHAIAIGTNAGRSNQGINGIAIGNKAGNTAQATGSVAIGCQAASRNQGENSVAIGYDAGRASQGESSVAIGNKAGAYVQRENGVAIGYRAGEDFQGVSAIAIGYVAGRSGQGQNCIGIGNEAGAISQGESSVAIGKRAGVVYQGESSVAIGQKAGQYYQGVSAIAVGYGAGGSGQGYSSIAIGHEAGQTAQATGSIAIGYQAAQDNQGVNSISIGALAGQSSQSANSIVISSLGTVLDNTIASSCKIAPIRSNAGIATATGTIMYDTTTNELIVDTSKTFVIQHPSYTDKYLVHACLEGPEAGVYYRGKGEIIENCTEINLPEYVPTLATDLSIQVTPIGMKNDLYVDEVDEEGVFHVYGDPGKFYWHVYGKRLSINTEPNKNEVKLGGEGPYKYIK
;
A
#
# COMPACT_ATOMS: atom_id res chain seq x y z
N GLY A 1 -62.60 43.93 -5.01
CA GLY A 1 -62.34 44.06 -6.44
C GLY A 1 -62.93 45.35 -7.00
N GLN A 2 -62.08 46.17 -7.63
CA GLN A 2 -62.58 47.46 -8.16
C GLN A 2 -62.99 47.37 -9.65
N THR A 3 -62.31 46.55 -10.47
CA THR A 3 -62.52 46.51 -11.92
C THR A 3 -63.10 45.20 -12.45
N SER A 4 -62.76 44.02 -11.92
CA SER A 4 -63.25 42.72 -12.40
C SER A 4 -63.21 41.68 -11.29
N GLN A 5 -64.25 41.51 -10.50
CA GLN A 5 -64.38 40.42 -9.57
C GLN A 5 -65.25 39.30 -10.14
N MET A 6 -64.74 38.11 -10.32
CA MET A 6 -65.42 36.96 -10.92
C MET A 6 -66.31 36.21 -9.90
N THR A 7 -67.19 35.31 -10.38
CA THR A 7 -68.11 34.51 -9.60
C THR A 7 -67.37 33.69 -8.50
N GLY A 8 -67.92 33.74 -7.27
CA GLY A 8 -67.42 32.97 -6.13
C GLY A 8 -66.10 33.49 -5.53
N SER A 9 -65.64 34.67 -5.91
CA SER A 9 -64.40 35.24 -5.37
C SER A 9 -64.65 36.14 -4.15
N ILE A 10 -63.59 36.23 -3.29
CA ILE A 10 -63.61 37.03 -2.05
C ILE A 10 -62.50 38.06 -2.09
N ALA A 11 -62.77 39.35 -1.85
CA ALA A 11 -61.80 40.43 -1.75
C ALA A 11 -62.01 41.25 -0.49
N ILE A 12 -61.11 41.26 0.48
CA ILE A 12 -61.16 41.95 1.74
C ILE A 12 -59.90 42.74 2.01
N GLY A 13 -59.94 44.08 2.05
CA GLY A 13 -58.80 44.94 2.34
C GLY A 13 -58.65 46.10 1.35
N TYR A 14 -57.74 47.04 1.67
CA TYR A 14 -57.42 48.17 0.81
C TYR A 14 -56.78 47.64 -0.49
N GLN A 15 -57.34 48.01 -1.65
CA GLN A 15 -56.91 47.54 -2.99
C GLN A 15 -56.80 46.00 -3.17
N ALA A 16 -57.47 45.21 -2.30
CA ALA A 16 -57.53 43.76 -2.47
C ALA A 16 -58.23 43.39 -3.79
N ALA A 17 -57.59 42.56 -4.64
CA ALA A 17 -58.07 42.17 -5.96
C ALA A 17 -58.57 43.41 -6.79
N GLN A 18 -57.74 44.46 -6.82
CA GLN A 18 -58.14 45.73 -7.43
C GLN A 18 -58.51 45.54 -8.92
N ASP A 19 -57.70 44.83 -9.71
CA ASP A 19 -57.91 44.77 -11.13
C ASP A 19 -58.61 43.46 -11.57
N ASN A 20 -57.92 42.36 -11.80
CA ASN A 20 -58.53 41.15 -12.34
C ASN A 20 -58.51 40.01 -11.31
N GLN A 21 -59.62 39.69 -10.68
CA GLN A 21 -59.77 38.56 -9.78
C GLN A 21 -60.43 37.36 -10.47
N GLY A 22 -59.77 36.23 -10.52
CA GLY A 22 -60.28 35.01 -11.16
C GLY A 22 -61.44 34.36 -10.40
N ILE A 23 -62.10 33.41 -11.05
CA ILE A 23 -63.25 32.66 -10.50
C ILE A 23 -62.77 31.89 -9.24
N THR A 24 -63.57 31.87 -8.18
CA THR A 24 -63.37 31.17 -6.91
C THR A 24 -62.04 31.50 -6.21
N SER A 25 -61.54 32.73 -6.36
CA SER A 25 -60.27 33.17 -5.79
C SER A 25 -60.47 34.00 -4.52
N ILE A 26 -59.53 33.98 -3.61
CA ILE A 26 -59.56 34.69 -2.32
C ILE A 26 -58.42 35.71 -2.25
N ALA A 27 -58.70 36.97 -1.97
CA ALA A 27 -57.74 38.04 -1.71
C ALA A 27 -58.06 38.74 -0.40
N ILE A 28 -57.23 38.56 0.64
CA ILE A 28 -57.46 39.16 1.97
C ILE A 28 -56.22 39.90 2.45
N GLY A 29 -56.23 41.20 2.60
CA GLY A 29 -55.12 42.04 3.00
C GLY A 29 -54.98 43.27 2.11
N SER A 30 -54.21 44.30 2.54
CA SER A 30 -53.87 45.44 1.69
C SER A 30 -53.03 44.95 0.49
N ASP A 31 -53.45 45.33 -0.72
CA ASP A 31 -52.85 44.99 -2.00
C ASP A 31 -52.72 43.46 -2.29
N ALA A 32 -53.48 42.61 -1.58
CA ALA A 32 -53.55 41.19 -1.81
C ALA A 32 -54.17 40.89 -3.20
N GLY A 33 -53.57 40.09 -4.06
CA GLY A 33 -54.04 39.78 -5.42
C GLY A 33 -54.32 41.02 -6.27
N ARG A 34 -53.61 42.12 -6.06
CA ARG A 34 -53.98 43.46 -6.55
C ARG A 34 -54.16 43.54 -8.06
N PHE A 35 -53.23 43.06 -8.88
CA PHE A 35 -53.30 43.24 -10.33
C PHE A 35 -53.93 42.04 -11.05
N THR A 36 -53.28 40.89 -11.09
CA THR A 36 -53.79 39.69 -11.78
C THR A 36 -53.80 38.49 -10.86
N GLN A 37 -55.00 38.11 -10.39
CA GLN A 37 -55.19 36.88 -9.64
C GLN A 37 -55.94 35.86 -10.48
N GLY A 38 -55.29 34.73 -10.77
CA GLY A 38 -55.83 33.65 -11.59
C GLY A 38 -57.01 32.93 -10.89
N GLN A 39 -57.59 31.95 -11.57
CA GLN A 39 -58.69 31.12 -11.08
C GLN A 39 -58.20 30.19 -9.93
N ASN A 40 -59.04 29.97 -8.92
CA ASN A 40 -58.77 29.11 -7.75
C ASN A 40 -57.56 29.55 -6.92
N CYS A 41 -57.19 30.83 -6.91
CA CYS A 41 -56.04 31.35 -6.18
C CYS A 41 -56.39 31.80 -4.76
N ILE A 42 -55.40 31.73 -3.87
CA ILE A 42 -55.48 32.27 -2.50
C ILE A 42 -54.37 33.29 -2.30
N GLY A 43 -54.71 34.54 -1.98
CA GLY A 43 -53.79 35.61 -1.60
C GLY A 43 -54.20 36.17 -0.22
N ILE A 44 -53.46 35.86 0.84
CA ILE A 44 -53.77 36.32 2.22
C ILE A 44 -52.52 36.97 2.84
N GLY A 45 -52.60 38.28 3.10
CA GLY A 45 -51.53 39.08 3.66
C GLY A 45 -51.30 40.38 2.88
N ASN A 46 -50.51 41.30 3.42
CA ASN A 46 -50.14 42.53 2.73
C ASN A 46 -49.30 42.20 1.52
N GLU A 47 -49.75 42.65 0.31
CA GLU A 47 -49.12 42.40 -0.99
C GLU A 47 -48.96 40.90 -1.36
N ALA A 48 -49.72 39.98 -0.75
CA ALA A 48 -49.69 38.56 -1.08
C ALA A 48 -50.24 38.32 -2.50
N GLY A 49 -49.50 37.70 -3.39
CA GLY A 49 -49.87 37.45 -4.81
C GLY A 49 -50.19 38.74 -5.60
N SER A 50 -49.58 39.86 -5.23
CA SER A 50 -49.99 41.20 -5.68
C SER A 50 -49.84 41.45 -7.18
N ILE A 51 -48.80 40.96 -7.87
CA ILE A 51 -48.56 41.32 -9.26
C ILE A 51 -49.20 40.28 -10.23
N VAL A 52 -48.70 39.04 -10.24
CA VAL A 52 -49.24 37.97 -11.09
C VAL A 52 -49.33 36.68 -10.27
N GLN A 53 -50.52 36.24 -9.96
CA GLN A 53 -50.78 34.96 -9.33
C GLN A 53 -51.50 34.04 -10.34
N SER A 54 -50.81 32.99 -10.81
CA SER A 54 -51.35 32.06 -11.81
C SER A 54 -52.37 31.08 -11.21
N ILE A 55 -53.08 30.33 -12.07
CA ILE A 55 -54.19 29.42 -11.69
C ILE A 55 -53.73 28.45 -10.56
N GLY A 56 -54.58 28.33 -9.53
CA GLY A 56 -54.38 27.39 -8.41
C GLY A 56 -53.26 27.77 -7.46
N ALA A 57 -52.67 28.94 -7.57
CA ALA A 57 -51.54 29.33 -6.72
C ALA A 57 -52.01 29.83 -5.34
N VAL A 58 -51.19 29.56 -4.31
CA VAL A 58 -51.42 29.94 -2.92
C VAL A 58 -50.31 30.87 -2.43
N ALA A 59 -50.69 32.07 -1.94
CA ALA A 59 -49.80 33.06 -1.35
C ALA A 59 -50.31 33.48 0.03
N ILE A 60 -49.64 33.12 1.11
CA ILE A 60 -50.03 33.43 2.49
C ILE A 60 -48.88 34.06 3.27
N GLY A 61 -49.01 35.33 3.63
CA GLY A 61 -47.96 36.07 4.33
C GLY A 61 -47.66 37.41 3.68
N ARG A 62 -46.94 38.29 4.37
CA ARG A 62 -46.53 39.58 3.80
C ARG A 62 -45.62 39.36 2.58
N GLN A 63 -45.99 39.89 1.42
CA GLN A 63 -45.27 39.78 0.17
C GLN A 63 -45.01 38.33 -0.30
N ALA A 64 -45.76 37.34 0.21
CA ALA A 64 -45.70 35.98 -0.30
C ALA A 64 -46.16 35.94 -1.76
N GLY A 65 -45.42 35.34 -2.67
CA GLY A 65 -45.72 35.26 -4.09
C GLY A 65 -46.00 36.62 -4.74
N MET A 66 -45.43 37.70 -4.23
CA MET A 66 -45.80 39.08 -4.61
C MET A 66 -45.59 39.34 -6.12
N GLY A 67 -44.49 38.91 -6.69
CA GLY A 67 -44.11 39.17 -8.08
C GLY A 67 -44.85 38.28 -9.08
N THR A 68 -44.20 37.25 -9.59
CA THR A 68 -44.83 36.27 -10.47
C THR A 68 -44.87 34.90 -9.80
N GLN A 69 -46.05 34.42 -9.53
CA GLN A 69 -46.29 33.10 -8.95
C GLN A 69 -46.88 32.16 -10.03
N GLY A 70 -46.20 31.05 -10.31
CA GLY A 70 -46.57 30.07 -11.34
C GLY A 70 -47.83 29.27 -11.03
N VAL A 71 -48.31 28.47 -11.97
CA VAL A 71 -49.48 27.60 -11.82
C VAL A 71 -49.26 26.61 -10.69
N SER A 72 -50.24 26.45 -9.82
CA SER A 72 -50.20 25.52 -8.67
C SER A 72 -49.02 25.73 -7.72
N ALA A 73 -48.38 26.90 -7.73
CA ALA A 73 -47.28 27.19 -6.82
C ALA A 73 -47.77 27.60 -5.43
N ILE A 74 -47.02 27.25 -4.38
CA ILE A 74 -47.34 27.53 -2.98
C ILE A 74 -46.26 28.43 -2.36
N ALA A 75 -46.65 29.59 -1.83
CA ALA A 75 -45.82 30.52 -1.09
C ALA A 75 -46.42 30.82 0.29
N ILE A 76 -45.84 30.36 1.36
CA ILE A 76 -46.32 30.55 2.73
C ILE A 76 -45.21 31.11 3.63
N GLY A 77 -45.37 32.32 4.10
CA GLY A 77 -44.38 33.01 4.95
C GLY A 77 -44.10 34.42 4.48
N ASN A 78 -43.44 35.20 5.32
CA ASN A 78 -43.01 36.54 4.93
C ASN A 78 -41.94 36.45 3.80
N GLU A 79 -42.24 37.09 2.66
CA GLU A 79 -41.39 37.11 1.46
C GLU A 79 -41.11 35.73 0.84
N ALA A 80 -41.89 34.70 1.16
CA ALA A 80 -41.78 33.39 0.51
C ALA A 80 -42.18 33.51 -0.98
N GLY A 81 -41.36 32.97 -1.89
CA GLY A 81 -41.56 33.01 -3.34
C GLY A 81 -41.79 34.42 -3.90
N LYS A 82 -41.21 35.45 -3.28
CA LYS A 82 -41.56 36.85 -3.47
C LYS A 82 -41.46 37.33 -4.91
N ASN A 83 -40.33 37.14 -5.57
CA ASN A 83 -40.10 37.76 -6.86
C ASN A 83 -40.53 36.87 -8.05
N PHE A 84 -39.97 35.67 -8.16
CA PHE A 84 -40.31 34.72 -9.22
C PHE A 84 -40.38 33.30 -8.69
N GLN A 85 -41.55 32.74 -8.64
CA GLN A 85 -41.79 31.35 -8.27
C GLN A 85 -42.38 30.61 -9.47
N ASN A 86 -41.70 29.59 -9.99
CA ASN A 86 -42.19 28.84 -11.12
C ASN A 86 -43.33 27.87 -10.77
N SER A 87 -43.98 27.31 -11.80
CA SER A 87 -45.11 26.40 -11.61
C SER A 87 -44.75 25.21 -10.72
N GLU A 88 -45.75 24.73 -9.93
CA GLU A 88 -45.61 23.54 -9.08
C GLU A 88 -44.53 23.65 -7.98
N SER A 89 -43.96 24.84 -7.78
CA SER A 89 -42.90 25.07 -6.78
C SER A 89 -43.50 25.39 -5.40
N ILE A 90 -42.81 24.95 -4.34
CA ILE A 90 -43.20 25.16 -2.96
C ILE A 90 -42.17 26.04 -2.25
N ALA A 91 -42.60 27.13 -1.64
CA ALA A 91 -41.81 28.03 -0.80
C ALA A 91 -42.50 28.23 0.55
N ILE A 92 -41.94 27.68 1.64
CA ILE A 92 -42.52 27.79 2.99
C ILE A 92 -41.48 28.28 3.98
N GLY A 93 -41.65 29.45 4.54
CA GLY A 93 -40.76 30.08 5.52
C GLY A 93 -40.39 31.51 5.16
N LEU A 94 -39.72 32.21 6.06
CA LEU A 94 -39.22 33.56 5.85
C LEU A 94 -38.21 33.58 4.68
N GLY A 95 -38.51 34.31 3.60
CA GLY A 95 -37.63 34.44 2.44
C GLY A 95 -37.28 33.11 1.74
N ALA A 96 -38.08 32.06 1.93
CA ALA A 96 -37.89 30.80 1.20
C ALA A 96 -38.18 31.02 -0.29
N GLY A 97 -37.29 30.61 -1.19
CA GLY A 97 -37.45 30.80 -2.63
C GLY A 97 -37.65 32.25 -3.06
N GLU A 98 -37.15 33.22 -2.29
CA GLU A 98 -37.51 34.64 -2.43
C GLU A 98 -37.27 35.22 -3.82
N ASN A 99 -36.10 35.01 -4.40
CA ASN A 99 -35.73 35.72 -5.62
C ASN A 99 -36.06 34.95 -6.90
N THR A 100 -35.55 33.76 -7.07
CA THR A 100 -35.83 32.95 -8.25
C THR A 100 -35.93 31.48 -7.89
N GLN A 101 -37.10 30.91 -7.96
CA GLN A 101 -37.33 29.50 -7.63
C GLN A 101 -37.77 28.72 -8.88
N GLY A 102 -37.01 27.64 -9.22
CA GLY A 102 -37.35 26.75 -10.33
C GLY A 102 -36.96 27.30 -11.73
N LEU A 103 -35.85 28.05 -11.86
CA LEU A 103 -35.39 28.60 -13.14
C LEU A 103 -34.08 27.97 -13.60
N ILE A 104 -33.85 28.02 -14.94
CA ILE A 104 -32.57 27.67 -15.58
C ILE A 104 -31.84 28.97 -15.90
N GLY A 105 -30.74 29.28 -15.21
CA GLY A 105 -29.86 30.43 -15.51
C GLY A 105 -30.55 31.79 -15.54
N SER A 106 -29.84 32.84 -15.88
CA SER A 106 -30.34 34.21 -15.93
C SER A 106 -31.28 34.44 -17.12
N GLY A 107 -32.57 34.08 -17.00
CA GLY A 107 -33.61 34.62 -17.82
C GLY A 107 -34.45 33.72 -18.72
N PHE A 108 -34.25 32.44 -18.80
CA PHE A 108 -35.13 31.58 -19.61
C PHE A 108 -36.30 31.02 -18.80
N ARG A 109 -37.50 31.44 -19.12
CA ARG A 109 -38.74 30.88 -18.62
C ARG A 109 -39.20 29.77 -19.56
N PHE A 110 -39.20 28.53 -19.06
CA PHE A 110 -39.96 27.47 -19.71
C PHE A 110 -41.28 27.31 -18.97
N PRO A 111 -42.42 27.62 -19.56
CA PRO A 111 -43.74 27.37 -18.96
C PRO A 111 -43.88 25.85 -18.74
N GLY A 112 -44.10 25.42 -17.49
CA GLY A 112 -44.40 24.03 -17.16
C GLY A 112 -43.23 23.22 -16.53
N TRP A 113 -42.08 23.80 -16.33
CA TRP A 113 -40.94 23.13 -15.67
C TRP A 113 -40.61 23.84 -14.36
N GLY A 114 -41.18 23.37 -13.26
CA GLY A 114 -41.02 23.91 -11.91
C GLY A 114 -40.64 22.82 -10.93
N GLY A 115 -41.50 22.55 -9.99
CA GLY A 115 -41.41 21.44 -9.04
C GLY A 115 -40.26 21.54 -8.04
N SER A 116 -39.70 22.74 -7.81
CA SER A 116 -38.68 22.94 -6.79
C SER A 116 -39.30 23.16 -5.40
N ILE A 117 -38.62 22.75 -4.34
CA ILE A 117 -39.08 22.82 -2.94
C ILE A 117 -38.08 23.65 -2.13
N ALA A 118 -38.58 24.69 -1.45
CA ALA A 118 -37.83 25.51 -0.50
C ALA A 118 -38.61 25.59 0.83
N ILE A 119 -38.16 24.90 1.87
CA ILE A 119 -38.82 24.88 3.18
C ILE A 119 -37.85 25.27 4.30
N GLY A 120 -38.07 26.38 4.94
CA GLY A 120 -37.23 26.92 6.02
C GLY A 120 -36.83 28.38 5.77
N SER A 121 -36.32 29.05 6.77
CA SER A 121 -35.87 30.44 6.65
C SER A 121 -34.72 30.52 5.66
N LEU A 122 -34.89 31.35 4.60
CA LEU A 122 -33.90 31.56 3.52
C LEU A 122 -33.48 30.27 2.78
N ALA A 123 -34.31 29.23 2.79
CA ALA A 123 -34.12 28.05 1.97
C ALA A 123 -34.32 28.40 0.48
N GLY A 124 -33.40 27.98 -0.42
CA GLY A 124 -33.49 28.29 -1.85
C GLY A 124 -33.66 29.79 -2.16
N ASN A 125 -33.14 30.66 -1.31
CA ASN A 125 -33.45 32.11 -1.35
C ASN A 125 -33.04 32.81 -2.65
N GLU A 126 -31.85 32.47 -3.19
CA GLU A 126 -31.30 33.08 -4.40
C GLU A 126 -31.00 32.00 -5.45
N SER A 127 -31.74 32.01 -6.58
CA SER A 127 -31.48 31.11 -7.72
C SER A 127 -31.54 29.62 -7.41
N GLN A 128 -32.73 29.13 -7.04
CA GLN A 128 -32.97 27.70 -6.91
C GLN A 128 -33.30 27.06 -8.27
N GLY A 129 -32.58 26.02 -8.66
CA GLY A 129 -32.76 25.30 -9.92
C GLY A 129 -34.07 24.49 -10.00
N ILE A 130 -34.43 24.06 -11.23
CA ILE A 130 -35.60 23.20 -11.48
C ILE A 130 -35.41 21.86 -10.74
N HIS A 131 -36.53 21.36 -10.15
CA HIS A 131 -36.58 20.11 -9.39
C HIS A 131 -35.59 20.06 -8.20
N ALA A 132 -35.06 21.21 -7.78
CA ALA A 132 -34.17 21.26 -6.63
C ALA A 132 -34.97 21.26 -5.31
N ILE A 133 -34.40 20.65 -4.28
CA ILE A 133 -34.94 20.54 -2.95
C ILE A 133 -34.04 21.27 -1.95
N ALA A 134 -34.55 22.25 -1.24
CA ALA A 134 -33.89 22.96 -0.16
C ALA A 134 -34.75 22.92 1.12
N ILE A 135 -34.35 22.15 2.12
CA ILE A 135 -35.10 22.00 3.39
C ILE A 135 -34.19 22.30 4.58
N GLY A 136 -34.50 23.37 5.31
CA GLY A 136 -33.74 23.82 6.48
C GLY A 136 -33.29 25.28 6.35
N THR A 137 -32.89 25.89 7.46
CA THR A 137 -32.43 27.28 7.46
C THR A 137 -31.18 27.45 6.61
N ASN A 138 -31.22 28.35 5.61
CA ASN A 138 -30.16 28.59 4.65
C ASN A 138 -29.75 27.34 3.81
N ALA A 139 -30.62 26.34 3.70
CA ALA A 139 -30.36 25.21 2.79
C ALA A 139 -30.48 25.70 1.34
N GLY A 140 -29.54 25.30 0.46
CA GLY A 140 -29.51 25.69 -0.94
C GLY A 140 -29.67 27.21 -1.16
N ARG A 141 -29.14 28.03 -0.25
CA ARG A 141 -29.47 29.46 -0.19
C ARG A 141 -29.12 30.21 -1.48
N SER A 142 -27.96 30.00 -2.02
CA SER A 142 -27.49 30.72 -3.21
C SER A 142 -26.97 29.79 -4.28
N ASN A 143 -27.49 29.91 -5.52
CA ASN A 143 -27.08 29.14 -6.68
C ASN A 143 -27.17 27.61 -6.49
N GLN A 144 -28.35 27.12 -6.12
CA GLN A 144 -28.63 25.70 -6.10
C GLN A 144 -28.92 25.19 -7.52
N GLY A 145 -28.14 24.22 -7.98
CA GLY A 145 -28.26 23.65 -9.33
C GLY A 145 -29.52 22.81 -9.56
N ILE A 146 -29.80 22.49 -10.82
CA ILE A 146 -30.90 21.63 -11.25
C ILE A 146 -30.79 20.26 -10.58
N ASN A 147 -31.90 19.67 -10.10
CA ASN A 147 -31.93 18.39 -9.41
C ASN A 147 -31.05 18.36 -8.14
N GLY A 148 -30.59 19.51 -7.63
CA GLY A 148 -29.81 19.60 -6.41
C GLY A 148 -30.66 19.33 -5.15
N ILE A 149 -30.14 18.55 -4.21
CA ILE A 149 -30.80 18.26 -2.93
C ILE A 149 -29.97 18.86 -1.79
N ALA A 150 -30.57 19.79 -1.00
CA ALA A 150 -29.95 20.39 0.17
C ALA A 150 -30.90 20.24 1.39
N ILE A 151 -30.54 19.36 2.33
CA ILE A 151 -31.37 19.10 3.52
C ILE A 151 -30.54 19.30 4.80
N GLY A 152 -30.89 20.28 5.59
CA GLY A 152 -30.20 20.61 6.84
C GLY A 152 -29.81 22.10 6.93
N ASN A 153 -29.45 22.55 8.13
CA ASN A 153 -29.00 23.92 8.33
C ASN A 153 -27.72 24.18 7.51
N LYS A 154 -27.77 25.16 6.58
CA LYS A 154 -26.67 25.51 5.66
C LYS A 154 -26.19 24.38 4.79
N ALA A 155 -26.97 23.34 4.53
CA ALA A 155 -26.65 22.33 3.53
C ALA A 155 -26.65 22.94 2.13
N GLY A 156 -25.67 22.67 1.28
CA GLY A 156 -25.56 23.24 -0.07
C GLY A 156 -25.69 24.76 -0.12
N ASN A 157 -25.23 25.46 0.92
CA ASN A 157 -25.56 26.87 1.15
C ASN A 157 -25.15 27.80 0.00
N THR A 158 -23.99 27.57 -0.61
CA THR A 158 -23.48 28.42 -1.70
C THR A 158 -22.90 27.57 -2.82
N ALA A 159 -23.38 27.80 -4.06
CA ALA A 159 -22.88 27.13 -5.26
C ALA A 159 -22.93 25.59 -5.17
N GLN A 160 -24.13 25.07 -4.97
CA GLN A 160 -24.40 23.64 -5.13
C GLN A 160 -24.67 23.33 -6.59
N ALA A 161 -23.84 22.50 -7.23
CA ALA A 161 -23.96 22.20 -8.66
C ALA A 161 -25.11 21.21 -8.99
N THR A 162 -25.36 21.02 -10.29
CA THR A 162 -26.40 20.15 -10.82
C THR A 162 -26.25 18.70 -10.33
N GLY A 163 -27.37 18.05 -9.99
CA GLY A 163 -27.41 16.64 -9.60
C GLY A 163 -26.75 16.31 -8.27
N SER A 164 -26.30 17.29 -7.51
CA SER A 164 -25.57 17.08 -6.27
C SER A 164 -26.48 16.93 -5.06
N VAL A 165 -26.00 16.20 -4.04
CA VAL A 165 -26.73 15.92 -2.81
C VAL A 165 -25.95 16.43 -1.59
N ALA A 166 -26.59 17.27 -0.76
CA ALA A 166 -26.04 17.78 0.49
C ALA A 166 -27.04 17.53 1.64
N ILE A 167 -26.76 16.60 2.54
CA ILE A 167 -27.64 16.23 3.65
C ILE A 167 -26.89 16.31 4.98
N GLY A 168 -27.31 17.21 5.86
CA GLY A 168 -26.70 17.43 7.16
C GLY A 168 -26.37 18.90 7.41
N CYS A 169 -26.08 19.24 8.66
CA CYS A 169 -25.69 20.60 9.01
C CYS A 169 -24.35 20.94 8.37
N GLN A 170 -24.32 22.02 7.58
CA GLN A 170 -23.15 22.49 6.81
C GLN A 170 -22.58 21.48 5.78
N ALA A 171 -23.33 20.43 5.43
CA ALA A 171 -22.93 19.53 4.34
C ALA A 171 -22.80 20.32 3.03
N ALA A 172 -21.69 20.17 2.32
CA ALA A 172 -21.40 20.87 1.07
C ALA A 172 -21.72 22.37 1.10
N SER A 173 -21.39 23.03 2.20
CA SER A 173 -21.83 24.41 2.39
C SER A 173 -21.23 25.41 1.40
N ARG A 174 -20.16 25.06 0.69
CA ARG A 174 -19.52 25.90 -0.33
C ARG A 174 -18.98 25.06 -1.49
N ASN A 175 -19.29 25.47 -2.74
CA ASN A 175 -18.71 24.92 -3.97
C ASN A 175 -18.79 23.38 -4.05
N GLN A 176 -20.00 22.86 -4.11
CA GLN A 176 -20.21 21.44 -4.36
C GLN A 176 -20.22 21.15 -5.87
N GLY A 177 -19.38 20.22 -6.32
CA GLY A 177 -19.28 19.79 -7.71
C GLY A 177 -20.52 19.04 -8.23
N GLU A 178 -20.64 18.91 -9.55
CA GLU A 178 -21.74 18.19 -10.19
C GLU A 178 -21.76 16.71 -9.77
N ASN A 179 -22.97 16.14 -9.66
CA ASN A 179 -23.16 14.73 -9.35
C ASN A 179 -22.46 14.23 -8.09
N SER A 180 -22.10 15.14 -7.18
CA SER A 180 -21.41 14.80 -5.94
C SER A 180 -22.35 14.59 -4.76
N VAL A 181 -21.92 13.83 -3.76
CA VAL A 181 -22.70 13.48 -2.58
C VAL A 181 -21.97 13.91 -1.30
N ALA A 182 -22.63 14.69 -0.44
CA ALA A 182 -22.15 15.10 0.87
C ALA A 182 -23.21 14.77 1.94
N ILE A 183 -22.96 13.80 2.81
CA ILE A 183 -23.91 13.39 3.85
C ILE A 183 -23.22 13.37 5.22
N GLY A 184 -23.66 14.22 6.13
CA GLY A 184 -23.13 14.34 7.48
C GLY A 184 -22.82 15.78 7.90
N TYR A 185 -22.47 15.98 9.16
CA TYR A 185 -22.03 17.27 9.67
C TYR A 185 -20.70 17.69 9.03
N ASP A 186 -20.64 18.87 8.42
CA ASP A 186 -19.46 19.38 7.69
C ASP A 186 -18.92 18.43 6.58
N ALA A 187 -19.68 17.45 6.09
CA ALA A 187 -19.25 16.60 4.98
C ALA A 187 -19.14 17.43 3.69
N GLY A 188 -18.05 17.28 2.95
CA GLY A 188 -17.81 18.03 1.71
C GLY A 188 -17.91 19.55 1.87
N ARG A 189 -17.65 20.08 3.05
CA ARG A 189 -17.97 21.45 3.45
C ARG A 189 -17.48 22.54 2.51
N ALA A 190 -16.28 22.39 1.97
CA ALA A 190 -15.67 23.38 1.11
C ALA A 190 -14.93 22.73 -0.07
N SER A 191 -15.28 23.11 -1.29
CA SER A 191 -14.63 22.63 -2.52
C SER A 191 -14.66 21.10 -2.70
N GLN A 192 -15.87 20.57 -2.78
CA GLN A 192 -16.08 19.18 -3.16
C GLN A 192 -16.09 19.05 -4.70
N GLY A 193 -15.24 18.18 -5.23
CA GLY A 193 -15.09 17.96 -6.67
C GLY A 193 -16.28 17.25 -7.32
N GLU A 194 -16.30 17.24 -8.64
CA GLU A 194 -17.28 16.52 -9.46
C GLU A 194 -17.26 15.01 -9.16
N SER A 195 -18.42 14.36 -9.18
CA SER A 195 -18.57 12.92 -9.02
C SER A 195 -17.93 12.36 -7.73
N SER A 196 -17.72 13.19 -6.73
CA SER A 196 -17.10 12.80 -5.46
C SER A 196 -18.12 12.45 -4.37
N VAL A 197 -17.73 11.63 -3.41
CA VAL A 197 -18.57 11.16 -2.30
C VAL A 197 -17.94 11.49 -0.97
N ALA A 198 -18.65 12.19 -0.10
CA ALA A 198 -18.27 12.52 1.27
C ALA A 198 -19.36 12.10 2.25
N ILE A 199 -19.18 11.02 3.00
CA ILE A 199 -20.17 10.49 3.94
C ILE A 199 -19.57 10.35 5.34
N GLY A 200 -20.10 11.10 6.30
CA GLY A 200 -19.64 11.10 7.69
C GLY A 200 -19.32 12.50 8.21
N ASN A 201 -19.09 12.61 9.51
CA ASN A 201 -18.72 13.87 10.13
C ASN A 201 -17.35 14.33 9.62
N LYS A 202 -17.30 15.50 8.97
CA LYS A 202 -16.09 16.09 8.34
C LYS A 202 -15.41 15.22 7.29
N ALA A 203 -16.13 14.30 6.66
CA ALA A 203 -15.60 13.57 5.51
C ALA A 203 -15.40 14.54 4.33
N GLY A 204 -14.24 14.52 3.67
CA GLY A 204 -13.92 15.39 2.53
C GLY A 204 -14.11 16.89 2.82
N ALA A 205 -13.91 17.35 4.06
CA ALA A 205 -14.44 18.63 4.52
C ALA A 205 -13.85 19.87 3.83
N TYR A 206 -12.56 19.89 3.48
CA TYR A 206 -11.95 21.11 2.95
C TYR A 206 -11.69 21.06 1.45
N VAL A 207 -10.88 20.16 0.96
CA VAL A 207 -10.60 20.02 -0.48
C VAL A 207 -10.68 18.55 -0.85
N GLN A 208 -11.78 18.15 -1.40
CA GLN A 208 -11.96 16.84 -2.02
C GLN A 208 -11.99 17.02 -3.54
N ARG A 209 -11.06 16.40 -4.25
CA ARG A 209 -10.99 16.51 -5.72
C ARG A 209 -11.95 15.54 -6.41
N GLU A 210 -12.01 15.64 -7.74
CA GLU A 210 -12.86 14.85 -8.63
C GLU A 210 -12.74 13.34 -8.37
N ASN A 211 -13.88 12.64 -8.45
CA ASN A 211 -13.97 11.19 -8.26
C ASN A 211 -13.44 10.70 -6.89
N GLY A 212 -13.21 11.60 -5.93
CA GLY A 212 -12.75 11.25 -4.60
C GLY A 212 -13.84 10.59 -3.75
N VAL A 213 -13.50 9.57 -2.97
CA VAL A 213 -14.40 8.90 -2.02
C VAL A 213 -13.88 9.07 -0.60
N ALA A 214 -14.66 9.71 0.27
CA ALA A 214 -14.36 9.91 1.69
C ALA A 214 -15.52 9.40 2.55
N ILE A 215 -15.35 8.28 3.24
CA ILE A 215 -16.41 7.66 4.06
C ILE A 215 -15.89 7.39 5.48
N GLY A 216 -16.48 8.07 6.47
CA GLY A 216 -16.14 7.94 7.88
C GLY A 216 -15.82 9.27 8.55
N TYR A 217 -15.57 9.22 9.86
CA TYR A 217 -15.22 10.41 10.64
C TYR A 217 -13.87 10.96 10.18
N ARG A 218 -13.86 12.22 9.67
CA ARG A 218 -12.67 12.93 9.17
C ARG A 218 -11.89 12.17 8.08
N ALA A 219 -12.54 11.28 7.34
CA ALA A 219 -11.93 10.63 6.18
C ALA A 219 -11.69 11.68 5.08
N GLY A 220 -10.50 11.73 4.50
CA GLY A 220 -10.13 12.71 3.46
C GLY A 220 -10.35 14.17 3.87
N GLU A 221 -10.23 14.52 5.16
CA GLU A 221 -10.70 15.80 5.71
C GLU A 221 -10.06 17.02 5.07
N ASP A 222 -8.71 17.08 5.03
CA ASP A 222 -8.02 18.32 4.66
C ASP A 222 -7.74 18.45 3.15
N PHE A 223 -7.13 17.46 2.56
CA PHE A 223 -6.80 17.42 1.14
C PHE A 223 -6.85 15.99 0.61
N GLN A 224 -7.78 15.74 -0.30
CA GLN A 224 -7.91 14.46 -0.98
C GLN A 224 -7.69 14.62 -2.48
N GLY A 225 -6.75 13.87 -3.05
CA GLY A 225 -6.40 13.91 -4.47
C GLY A 225 -7.49 13.36 -5.40
N VAL A 226 -7.30 13.53 -6.71
CA VAL A 226 -8.20 13.00 -7.75
C VAL A 226 -8.25 11.47 -7.64
N SER A 227 -9.46 10.90 -7.73
CA SER A 227 -9.70 9.45 -7.68
C SER A 227 -9.15 8.77 -6.43
N ALA A 228 -8.94 9.51 -5.36
CA ALA A 228 -8.46 8.96 -4.10
C ALA A 228 -9.61 8.40 -3.24
N ILE A 229 -9.35 7.32 -2.53
CA ILE A 229 -10.30 6.64 -1.65
C ILE A 229 -9.82 6.72 -0.19
N ALA A 230 -10.65 7.25 0.70
CA ALA A 230 -10.43 7.31 2.14
C ALA A 230 -11.65 6.72 2.86
N ILE A 231 -11.53 5.52 3.43
CA ILE A 231 -12.65 4.84 4.11
C ILE A 231 -12.21 4.42 5.52
N GLY A 232 -12.85 4.99 6.54
CA GLY A 232 -12.61 4.68 7.94
C GLY A 232 -12.42 5.92 8.82
N TYR A 233 -12.19 5.71 10.09
CA TYR A 233 -11.91 6.77 11.06
C TYR A 233 -10.56 7.41 10.74
N VAL A 234 -10.54 8.70 10.38
CA VAL A 234 -9.31 9.48 10.08
C VAL A 234 -8.47 8.90 8.93
N ALA A 235 -9.07 8.10 8.04
CA ALA A 235 -8.37 7.56 6.87
C ALA A 235 -8.08 8.70 5.86
N GLY A 236 -6.88 8.72 5.27
CA GLY A 236 -6.48 9.71 4.27
C GLY A 236 -6.67 11.16 4.72
N ARG A 237 -6.59 11.45 6.02
CA ARG A 237 -7.04 12.72 6.61
C ARG A 237 -6.40 13.95 5.99
N SER A 238 -5.10 13.93 5.78
CA SER A 238 -4.35 15.11 5.35
C SER A 238 -3.30 14.78 4.30
N GLY A 239 -3.43 15.39 3.11
CA GLY A 239 -2.46 15.22 2.04
C GLY A 239 -2.50 13.84 1.38
N GLN A 240 -3.68 13.32 1.08
CA GLN A 240 -3.82 12.11 0.27
C GLN A 240 -3.58 12.44 -1.21
N GLY A 241 -2.60 11.80 -1.82
CA GLY A 241 -2.24 11.96 -3.24
C GLY A 241 -3.30 11.44 -4.21
N GLN A 242 -3.06 11.60 -5.52
CA GLN A 242 -3.95 11.07 -6.56
C GLN A 242 -3.93 9.54 -6.57
N ASN A 243 -5.04 8.91 -6.96
CA ASN A 243 -5.17 7.46 -7.10
C ASN A 243 -4.79 6.67 -5.84
N CYS A 244 -4.80 7.30 -4.68
CA CYS A 244 -4.46 6.64 -3.41
C CYS A 244 -5.63 5.88 -2.82
N ILE A 245 -5.33 4.82 -2.09
CA ILE A 245 -6.30 4.06 -1.31
C ILE A 245 -5.89 4.08 0.16
N GLY A 246 -6.75 4.63 1.03
CA GLY A 246 -6.62 4.60 2.49
C GLY A 246 -7.85 3.95 3.12
N ILE A 247 -7.77 2.67 3.53
CA ILE A 247 -8.91 1.93 4.09
C ILE A 247 -8.56 1.38 5.48
N GLY A 248 -9.26 1.88 6.50
CA GLY A 248 -9.07 1.47 7.89
C GLY A 248 -8.93 2.66 8.85
N ASN A 249 -8.84 2.38 10.13
CA ASN A 249 -8.62 3.39 11.15
C ASN A 249 -7.21 3.99 11.00
N GLU A 250 -7.11 5.30 10.77
CA GLU A 250 -5.86 6.04 10.53
C GLU A 250 -5.01 5.50 9.35
N ALA A 251 -5.61 4.81 8.37
CA ALA A 251 -4.88 4.35 7.18
C ALA A 251 -4.55 5.53 6.26
N GLY A 252 -3.28 5.67 5.84
CA GLY A 252 -2.82 6.77 4.99
C GLY A 252 -3.08 8.16 5.57
N ALA A 253 -3.07 8.30 6.90
CA ALA A 253 -3.62 9.48 7.56
C ALA A 253 -2.89 10.80 7.26
N ILE A 254 -1.58 10.79 7.01
CA ILE A 254 -0.76 11.98 6.79
C ILE A 254 0.20 11.75 5.63
N SER A 255 0.08 12.59 4.58
CA SER A 255 0.98 12.59 3.42
C SER A 255 1.14 11.22 2.76
N GLN A 256 0.04 10.73 2.22
CA GLN A 256 0.03 9.52 1.39
C GLN A 256 0.46 9.89 -0.03
N GLY A 257 1.54 9.30 -0.51
CA GLY A 257 2.10 9.54 -1.85
C GLY A 257 1.18 9.04 -2.97
N GLU A 258 1.34 9.58 -4.18
CA GLU A 258 0.52 9.23 -5.34
C GLU A 258 0.52 7.74 -5.63
N SER A 259 -0.62 7.20 -6.05
CA SER A 259 -0.81 5.79 -6.44
C SER A 259 -0.44 4.78 -5.34
N SER A 260 -0.44 5.20 -4.08
CA SER A 260 -0.11 4.32 -2.95
C SER A 260 -1.34 3.69 -2.30
N VAL A 261 -1.14 2.55 -1.65
CA VAL A 261 -2.19 1.76 -1.00
C VAL A 261 -1.90 1.59 0.49
N ALA A 262 -2.83 1.99 1.35
CA ALA A 262 -2.79 1.79 2.79
C ALA A 262 -4.07 1.08 3.26
N ILE A 263 -3.99 -0.19 3.61
CA ILE A 263 -5.15 -0.99 4.05
C ILE A 263 -4.89 -1.63 5.42
N GLY A 264 -5.68 -1.26 6.40
CA GLY A 264 -5.57 -1.77 7.76
C GLY A 264 -5.43 -0.66 8.81
N LYS A 265 -5.58 -1.02 10.08
CA LYS A 265 -5.44 -0.06 11.18
C LYS A 265 -4.00 0.48 11.22
N ARG A 266 -3.85 1.80 11.04
CA ARG A 266 -2.56 2.50 11.05
C ARG A 266 -1.57 2.00 9.99
N ALA A 267 -2.06 1.53 8.85
CA ALA A 267 -1.23 1.26 7.69
C ALA A 267 -0.83 2.58 7.01
N GLY A 268 0.44 2.77 6.65
CA GLY A 268 0.92 3.96 5.95
C GLY A 268 0.57 5.29 6.63
N VAL A 269 0.62 5.37 7.96
CA VAL A 269 0.07 6.52 8.72
C VAL A 269 0.75 7.83 8.38
N VAL A 270 2.09 7.83 8.27
CA VAL A 270 2.88 9.05 8.11
C VAL A 270 3.92 8.88 7.02
N TYR A 271 3.86 9.75 6.00
CA TYR A 271 4.79 9.78 4.86
C TYR A 271 4.92 8.43 4.15
N GLN A 272 3.82 7.98 3.56
CA GLN A 272 3.85 6.84 2.65
C GLN A 272 4.34 7.30 1.27
N GLY A 273 5.37 6.64 0.73
CA GLY A 273 5.97 6.97 -0.56
C GLY A 273 5.03 6.70 -1.75
N GLU A 274 5.34 7.29 -2.91
CA GLU A 274 4.62 7.06 -4.16
C GLU A 274 4.67 5.58 -4.55
N SER A 275 3.61 5.07 -5.16
CA SER A 275 3.50 3.69 -5.66
C SER A 275 3.82 2.62 -4.61
N SER A 276 3.71 2.95 -3.32
CA SER A 276 4.01 2.02 -2.24
C SER A 276 2.75 1.31 -1.74
N VAL A 277 2.93 0.15 -1.13
CA VAL A 277 1.85 -0.70 -0.62
C VAL A 277 2.06 -0.98 0.87
N ALA A 278 1.07 -0.68 1.70
CA ALA A 278 1.04 -0.98 3.13
C ALA A 278 -0.26 -1.74 3.47
N ILE A 279 -0.20 -3.04 3.68
CA ILE A 279 -1.37 -3.87 3.98
C ILE A 279 -1.18 -4.63 5.30
N GLY A 280 -2.03 -4.35 6.26
CA GLY A 280 -1.98 -4.92 7.60
C GLY A 280 -1.91 -3.87 8.70
N GLN A 281 -2.18 -4.28 9.94
CA GLN A 281 -2.09 -3.36 11.07
C GLN A 281 -0.65 -2.87 11.26
N LYS A 282 -0.45 -1.53 11.23
CA LYS A 282 0.87 -0.87 11.35
C LYS A 282 1.87 -1.21 10.23
N ALA A 283 1.44 -1.78 9.10
CA ALA A 283 2.31 -1.97 7.94
C ALA A 283 2.74 -0.61 7.37
N GLY A 284 4.02 -0.43 7.04
CA GLY A 284 4.56 0.82 6.52
C GLY A 284 4.21 2.04 7.35
N GLN A 285 4.10 1.90 8.67
CA GLN A 285 3.47 2.90 9.54
C GLN A 285 4.13 4.27 9.46
N TYR A 286 5.45 4.35 9.41
CA TYR A 286 6.21 5.59 9.37
C TYR A 286 7.29 5.56 8.30
N TYR A 287 7.34 6.59 7.44
CA TYR A 287 8.39 6.81 6.45
C TYR A 287 8.62 5.60 5.53
N GLN A 288 7.57 5.15 4.87
CA GLN A 288 7.67 4.11 3.84
C GLN A 288 8.22 4.72 2.55
N GLY A 289 9.26 4.11 1.99
CA GLY A 289 9.92 4.57 0.76
C GLY A 289 9.04 4.43 -0.49
N VAL A 290 9.42 5.13 -1.57
CA VAL A 290 8.78 5.01 -2.89
C VAL A 290 8.91 3.58 -3.40
N SER A 291 7.84 3.04 -3.99
CA SER A 291 7.76 1.68 -4.53
C SER A 291 8.05 0.57 -3.52
N ALA A 292 7.94 0.87 -2.22
CA ALA A 292 8.15 -0.12 -1.17
C ALA A 292 6.87 -0.92 -0.87
N ILE A 293 7.02 -2.18 -0.50
CA ILE A 293 5.91 -3.09 -0.17
C ILE A 293 6.03 -3.54 1.28
N ALA A 294 4.97 -3.32 2.07
CA ALA A 294 4.84 -3.78 3.45
C ALA A 294 3.53 -4.55 3.63
N VAL A 295 3.60 -5.86 3.86
CA VAL A 295 2.41 -6.72 4.03
C VAL A 295 2.53 -7.56 5.29
N GLY A 296 1.66 -7.33 6.25
CA GLY A 296 1.63 -8.02 7.54
C GLY A 296 1.57 -7.06 8.72
N TYR A 297 1.38 -7.58 9.92
CA TYR A 297 1.41 -6.80 11.15
C TYR A 297 2.81 -6.19 11.35
N GLY A 298 2.91 -4.87 11.43
CA GLY A 298 4.17 -4.18 11.69
C GLY A 298 5.25 -4.35 10.61
N ALA A 299 4.93 -4.96 9.46
CA ALA A 299 5.88 -5.10 8.34
C ALA A 299 6.33 -3.72 7.84
N GLY A 300 7.63 -3.50 7.62
CA GLY A 300 8.16 -2.22 7.20
C GLY A 300 7.78 -1.05 8.11
N GLY A 301 7.58 -1.31 9.41
CA GLY A 301 6.90 -0.41 10.35
C GLY A 301 7.52 0.97 10.50
N SER A 302 8.83 1.11 10.38
CA SER A 302 9.52 2.39 10.51
C SER A 302 10.79 2.46 9.66
N GLY A 303 10.85 3.45 8.77
CA GLY A 303 12.04 3.69 7.95
C GLY A 303 12.27 2.63 6.89
N GLN A 304 11.22 2.21 6.18
CA GLN A 304 11.34 1.29 5.05
C GLN A 304 11.92 2.01 3.83
N GLY A 305 13.02 1.49 3.28
CA GLY A 305 13.75 2.09 2.17
C GLY A 305 13.04 2.00 0.82
N TYR A 306 13.57 2.71 -0.20
CA TYR A 306 13.06 2.68 -1.57
C TYR A 306 13.09 1.25 -2.14
N SER A 307 12.04 0.87 -2.88
CA SER A 307 11.95 -0.42 -3.57
C SER A 307 12.23 -1.63 -2.68
N SER A 308 12.03 -1.51 -1.37
CA SER A 308 12.21 -2.61 -0.44
C SER A 308 10.92 -3.41 -0.22
N ILE A 309 11.04 -4.67 0.15
CA ILE A 309 9.91 -5.59 0.36
C ILE A 309 9.98 -6.13 1.79
N ALA A 310 8.88 -5.97 2.54
CA ALA A 310 8.68 -6.52 3.87
C ALA A 310 7.37 -7.31 3.91
N ILE A 311 7.42 -8.64 3.98
CA ILE A 311 6.24 -9.50 4.00
C ILE A 311 6.29 -10.46 5.20
N GLY A 312 5.35 -10.34 6.12
CA GLY A 312 5.26 -11.14 7.33
C GLY A 312 5.08 -10.29 8.58
N HIS A 313 4.80 -10.94 9.70
CA HIS A 313 4.67 -10.28 11.00
C HIS A 313 6.03 -9.67 11.40
N GLU A 314 6.08 -8.34 11.54
CA GLU A 314 7.28 -7.57 11.89
C GLU A 314 8.49 -7.81 10.97
N ALA A 315 8.27 -8.23 9.71
CA ALA A 315 9.33 -8.29 8.71
C ALA A 315 9.83 -6.88 8.38
N GLY A 316 11.16 -6.67 8.36
CA GLY A 316 11.75 -5.36 8.06
C GLY A 316 11.21 -4.23 8.94
N GLN A 317 10.86 -4.50 10.19
CA GLN A 317 10.11 -3.58 11.05
C GLN A 317 10.80 -2.24 11.27
N THR A 318 12.13 -2.25 11.45
CA THR A 318 12.91 -1.05 11.77
C THR A 318 14.12 -0.92 10.85
N ALA A 319 14.25 0.24 10.20
CA ALA A 319 15.41 0.59 9.36
C ALA A 319 15.75 -0.45 8.27
N GLN A 320 14.74 -0.82 7.49
CA GLN A 320 14.95 -1.63 6.28
C GLN A 320 15.52 -0.76 5.16
N ALA A 321 16.71 -1.07 4.66
CA ALA A 321 17.40 -0.24 3.67
C ALA A 321 16.86 -0.43 2.24
N THR A 322 17.28 0.45 1.33
CA THR A 322 16.90 0.45 -0.09
C THR A 322 17.18 -0.88 -0.78
N GLY A 323 16.24 -1.35 -1.60
CA GLY A 323 16.40 -2.55 -2.43
C GLY A 323 16.44 -3.86 -1.64
N SER A 324 16.16 -3.85 -0.33
CA SER A 324 16.24 -5.04 0.49
C SER A 324 14.93 -5.83 0.56
N ILE A 325 15.02 -7.13 0.80
CA ILE A 325 13.88 -8.06 0.86
C ILE A 325 13.86 -8.76 2.22
N ALA A 326 12.74 -8.67 2.93
CA ALA A 326 12.47 -9.35 4.19
C ALA A 326 11.16 -10.13 4.10
N ILE A 327 11.22 -11.45 4.10
CA ILE A 327 10.02 -12.32 3.98
C ILE A 327 10.02 -13.37 5.08
N GLY A 328 9.04 -13.32 5.97
CA GLY A 328 8.87 -14.26 7.07
C GLY A 328 8.57 -13.56 8.41
N TYR A 329 8.24 -14.33 9.43
CA TYR A 329 8.06 -13.86 10.80
C TYR A 329 9.36 -13.22 11.30
N GLN A 330 9.35 -11.93 11.61
CA GLN A 330 10.50 -11.15 12.08
C GLN A 330 11.77 -11.30 11.21
N ALA A 331 11.59 -11.58 9.91
CA ALA A 331 12.71 -11.57 8.97
C ALA A 331 13.27 -10.15 8.85
N ALA A 332 14.59 -10.00 9.01
CA ALA A 332 15.28 -8.70 9.00
C ALA A 332 14.56 -7.63 9.83
N GLN A 333 14.09 -8.00 11.00
CA GLN A 333 13.28 -7.13 11.85
C GLN A 333 13.96 -5.79 12.12
N ASP A 334 15.26 -5.79 12.40
CA ASP A 334 16.04 -4.60 12.70
C ASP A 334 17.27 -4.47 11.79
N ASN A 335 17.56 -3.24 11.32
CA ASN A 335 18.79 -2.86 10.62
C ASN A 335 19.17 -3.77 9.43
N GLN A 336 18.29 -3.89 8.45
CA GLN A 336 18.60 -4.60 7.22
C GLN A 336 19.40 -3.73 6.24
N GLY A 337 20.56 -4.25 5.78
CA GLY A 337 21.45 -3.56 4.87
C GLY A 337 20.90 -3.38 3.44
N VAL A 338 21.50 -2.48 2.67
CA VAL A 338 21.14 -2.21 1.27
C VAL A 338 21.27 -3.46 0.41
N ASN A 339 20.33 -3.71 -0.50
CA ASN A 339 20.31 -4.83 -1.45
C ASN A 339 20.47 -6.21 -0.78
N SER A 340 20.06 -6.35 0.47
CA SER A 340 20.15 -7.62 1.17
C SER A 340 18.84 -8.40 1.14
N ILE A 341 18.92 -9.72 1.27
CA ILE A 341 17.77 -10.64 1.21
C ILE A 341 17.72 -11.48 2.48
N SER A 342 16.57 -11.43 3.18
CA SER A 342 16.24 -12.27 4.34
C SER A 342 14.95 -13.04 4.08
N ILE A 343 15.01 -14.35 3.98
CA ILE A 343 13.84 -15.20 3.77
C ILE A 343 13.79 -16.29 4.83
N GLY A 344 12.66 -16.38 5.53
CA GLY A 344 12.39 -17.34 6.59
C GLY A 344 12.18 -16.68 7.95
N ALA A 345 11.62 -17.43 8.89
CA ALA A 345 11.40 -16.93 10.25
C ALA A 345 12.72 -16.59 10.92
N LEU A 346 12.83 -15.37 11.48
CA LEU A 346 14.02 -14.88 12.20
C LEU A 346 15.30 -14.82 11.34
N ALA A 347 15.19 -14.90 10.02
CA ALA A 347 16.32 -14.75 9.11
C ALA A 347 16.81 -13.29 9.11
N GLY A 348 18.08 -13.04 9.43
CA GLY A 348 18.68 -11.71 9.52
C GLY A 348 18.01 -10.80 10.54
N GLN A 349 17.42 -11.36 11.61
CA GLN A 349 16.52 -10.65 12.52
C GLN A 349 17.11 -9.37 13.11
N SER A 350 18.30 -9.44 13.67
CA SER A 350 18.85 -8.34 14.47
C SER A 350 19.80 -7.44 13.69
N SER A 351 20.46 -7.97 12.68
CA SER A 351 21.41 -7.20 11.84
C SER A 351 21.78 -7.96 10.58
N GLN A 352 21.63 -7.33 9.44
CA GLN A 352 22.08 -7.88 8.18
C GLN A 352 22.90 -6.86 7.39
N SER A 353 24.10 -7.26 6.98
CA SER A 353 25.00 -6.41 6.18
C SER A 353 24.50 -6.20 4.76
N ALA A 354 24.98 -5.14 4.11
CA ALA A 354 24.67 -4.85 2.71
C ALA A 354 25.09 -5.96 1.76
N ASN A 355 24.36 -6.14 0.66
CA ASN A 355 24.62 -7.11 -0.40
C ASN A 355 24.72 -8.55 0.10
N SER A 356 24.06 -8.89 1.21
CA SER A 356 24.12 -10.23 1.80
C SER A 356 22.80 -10.97 1.68
N ILE A 357 22.85 -12.29 1.71
CA ILE A 357 21.69 -13.17 1.61
C ILE A 357 21.60 -14.05 2.86
N VAL A 358 20.40 -14.15 3.42
CA VAL A 358 20.05 -15.11 4.47
C VAL A 358 18.78 -15.85 4.05
N ILE A 359 18.87 -17.16 3.92
CA ILE A 359 17.70 -18.04 3.73
C ILE A 359 17.71 -19.05 4.87
N SER A 360 16.69 -19.00 5.74
CA SER A 360 16.67 -19.82 6.94
C SER A 360 15.30 -20.46 7.18
N SER A 361 15.27 -21.75 7.43
CA SER A 361 14.10 -22.47 7.97
C SER A 361 14.33 -23.01 9.38
N LEU A 362 15.36 -22.52 10.08
CA LEU A 362 15.71 -22.99 11.45
C LEU A 362 14.67 -22.60 12.51
N GLY A 363 13.91 -21.53 12.31
CA GLY A 363 13.04 -20.95 13.32
C GLY A 363 13.80 -20.31 14.49
N THR A 364 15.08 -20.05 14.33
CA THR A 364 15.96 -19.34 15.26
C THR A 364 16.71 -18.24 14.52
N VAL A 365 17.24 -17.27 15.27
CA VAL A 365 17.98 -16.15 14.69
C VAL A 365 19.18 -16.62 13.89
N LEU A 366 19.25 -16.18 12.64
CA LEU A 366 20.40 -16.37 11.78
C LEU A 366 20.77 -15.02 11.15
N ASP A 367 21.68 -14.29 11.78
CA ASP A 367 22.17 -12.99 11.31
C ASP A 367 23.34 -13.13 10.36
N ASN A 368 23.48 -12.18 9.43
CA ASN A 368 24.60 -12.12 8.50
C ASN A 368 25.27 -10.74 8.56
N THR A 369 26.27 -10.62 9.41
CA THR A 369 27.05 -9.38 9.64
C THR A 369 28.20 -9.17 8.66
N ILE A 370 28.37 -10.06 7.69
CA ILE A 370 29.42 -10.00 6.66
C ILE A 370 28.80 -9.52 5.36
N ALA A 371 29.25 -8.39 4.84
CA ALA A 371 28.80 -7.87 3.56
C ALA A 371 29.17 -8.81 2.39
N SER A 372 28.35 -8.81 1.34
CA SER A 372 28.57 -9.60 0.12
C SER A 372 28.74 -11.11 0.39
N SER A 373 27.99 -11.65 1.36
CA SER A 373 28.05 -13.05 1.73
C SER A 373 26.66 -13.70 1.74
N CYS A 374 26.63 -15.04 1.68
CA CYS A 374 25.40 -15.82 1.66
C CYS A 374 25.38 -16.85 2.80
N LYS A 375 24.29 -16.86 3.58
CA LYS A 375 24.00 -17.88 4.59
C LYS A 375 22.69 -18.60 4.24
N ILE A 376 22.75 -19.92 4.13
CA ILE A 376 21.59 -20.79 3.91
C ILE A 376 21.56 -21.84 5.01
N ALA A 377 20.44 -21.98 5.72
CA ALA A 377 20.29 -22.95 6.80
C ALA A 377 18.84 -23.48 6.95
N PRO A 378 18.66 -24.76 7.32
CA PRO A 378 19.72 -25.75 7.49
C PRO A 378 20.23 -26.26 6.15
N ILE A 379 21.53 -26.51 6.07
CA ILE A 379 22.09 -27.42 5.07
C ILE A 379 22.23 -28.75 5.78
N ARG A 380 21.64 -29.81 5.23
CA ARG A 380 21.70 -31.14 5.82
C ARG A 380 23.16 -31.58 5.93
N SER A 381 23.62 -31.90 7.14
CA SER A 381 24.96 -32.45 7.32
C SER A 381 25.04 -33.87 6.75
N ASN A 382 26.18 -34.20 6.21
CA ASN A 382 26.45 -35.51 5.57
C ASN A 382 26.74 -36.63 6.57
N ALA A 383 26.56 -36.38 7.89
CA ALA A 383 26.66 -37.45 8.89
C ALA A 383 25.57 -38.50 8.62
N GLY A 384 25.95 -39.58 7.89
CA GLY A 384 25.08 -40.68 7.51
C GLY A 384 24.50 -40.61 6.09
N ILE A 385 24.91 -39.67 5.22
CA ILE A 385 24.60 -39.70 3.78
C ILE A 385 25.90 -39.57 3.02
N ALA A 386 26.51 -40.68 2.72
CA ALA A 386 27.68 -40.72 1.86
C ALA A 386 27.25 -40.84 0.40
N THR A 387 26.76 -39.76 -0.18
CA THR A 387 26.95 -39.48 -1.59
C THR A 387 26.62 -38.03 -1.87
N ALA A 388 27.43 -37.10 -1.40
CA ALA A 388 27.68 -35.98 -2.27
C ALA A 388 28.58 -36.51 -3.37
N THR A 389 28.03 -36.89 -4.48
CA THR A 389 28.79 -37.27 -5.67
C THR A 389 29.38 -36.05 -6.36
N GLY A 390 29.33 -34.86 -5.73
CA GLY A 390 29.93 -33.66 -6.27
C GLY A 390 30.29 -32.62 -5.20
N THR A 391 31.29 -31.83 -5.50
CA THR A 391 31.65 -30.61 -4.75
C THR A 391 30.82 -29.44 -5.29
N ILE A 392 30.24 -28.64 -4.40
CA ILE A 392 29.61 -27.39 -4.80
C ILE A 392 30.71 -26.37 -5.07
N MET A 393 30.81 -25.92 -6.29
CA MET A 393 31.71 -24.85 -6.71
C MET A 393 30.92 -23.59 -7.06
N TYR A 394 31.52 -22.44 -6.85
CA TYR A 394 30.96 -21.15 -7.24
C TYR A 394 31.76 -20.58 -8.41
N ASP A 395 31.10 -20.42 -9.57
CA ASP A 395 31.71 -19.75 -10.72
C ASP A 395 31.57 -18.23 -10.53
N THR A 396 32.69 -17.57 -10.35
CA THR A 396 32.77 -16.11 -10.16
C THR A 396 32.48 -15.30 -11.41
N THR A 397 32.45 -15.92 -12.59
CA THR A 397 32.18 -15.27 -13.87
C THR A 397 30.69 -15.26 -14.18
N THR A 398 30.00 -16.40 -13.95
CA THR A 398 28.58 -16.57 -14.23
C THR A 398 27.71 -16.36 -12.99
N ASN A 399 28.30 -16.35 -11.78
CA ASN A 399 27.63 -16.35 -10.48
C ASN A 399 26.75 -17.60 -10.22
N GLU A 400 27.12 -18.72 -10.82
CA GLU A 400 26.41 -19.99 -10.64
C GLU A 400 27.02 -20.86 -9.54
N LEU A 401 26.17 -21.56 -8.80
CA LEU A 401 26.54 -22.69 -7.98
C LEU A 401 26.48 -23.95 -8.84
N ILE A 402 27.63 -24.56 -9.10
CA ILE A 402 27.78 -25.72 -9.95
C ILE A 402 28.12 -26.94 -9.08
N VAL A 403 27.49 -28.07 -9.37
CA VAL A 403 27.88 -29.35 -8.78
C VAL A 403 28.91 -30.00 -9.69
N ASP A 404 30.17 -30.07 -9.24
CA ASP A 404 31.22 -30.82 -9.92
C ASP A 404 31.24 -32.26 -9.39
N THR A 405 31.01 -33.19 -10.28
CA THR A 405 31.07 -34.65 -10.02
C THR A 405 32.44 -35.23 -10.31
N SER A 406 33.34 -34.46 -10.93
CA SER A 406 34.71 -34.85 -11.21
C SER A 406 35.62 -34.34 -10.10
N LYS A 407 36.32 -35.21 -9.41
CA LYS A 407 37.40 -34.84 -8.47
C LYS A 407 38.68 -34.52 -9.24
N THR A 408 38.62 -33.54 -10.13
CA THR A 408 39.74 -33.17 -10.99
C THR A 408 40.12 -31.71 -10.81
N PHE A 409 41.39 -31.38 -10.95
CA PHE A 409 41.87 -30.01 -11.04
C PHE A 409 42.37 -29.77 -12.47
N VAL A 410 41.88 -28.74 -13.11
CA VAL A 410 42.25 -28.37 -14.48
C VAL A 410 43.13 -27.13 -14.43
N ILE A 411 44.33 -27.22 -14.98
CA ILE A 411 45.26 -26.10 -15.11
C ILE A 411 45.65 -25.91 -16.58
N GLN A 412 46.16 -24.73 -16.92
CA GLN A 412 46.80 -24.54 -18.23
C GLN A 412 47.98 -25.47 -18.35
N HIS A 413 48.11 -26.14 -19.51
CA HIS A 413 49.25 -27.03 -19.72
C HIS A 413 50.57 -26.22 -19.76
N PRO A 414 51.56 -26.53 -18.92
CA PRO A 414 52.75 -25.69 -18.77
C PRO A 414 53.63 -25.64 -20.04
N SER A 415 53.48 -26.62 -20.94
CA SER A 415 54.31 -26.72 -22.16
C SER A 415 53.50 -26.58 -23.46
N TYR A 416 52.18 -26.64 -23.42
CA TYR A 416 51.32 -26.56 -24.60
C TYR A 416 50.20 -25.53 -24.37
N THR A 417 50.22 -24.47 -25.15
CA THR A 417 49.25 -23.36 -25.00
C THR A 417 47.82 -23.70 -25.44
N ASP A 418 47.68 -24.77 -26.21
CA ASP A 418 46.42 -25.29 -26.79
C ASP A 418 45.80 -26.43 -25.98
N LYS A 419 46.40 -26.80 -24.81
CA LYS A 419 45.93 -27.90 -23.97
C LYS A 419 45.73 -27.50 -22.53
N TYR A 420 44.85 -28.24 -21.87
CA TYR A 420 44.71 -28.24 -20.42
C TYR A 420 45.37 -29.47 -19.83
N LEU A 421 45.94 -29.35 -18.63
CA LEU A 421 46.39 -30.45 -17.82
C LEU A 421 45.36 -30.76 -16.74
N VAL A 422 44.80 -31.96 -16.77
CA VAL A 422 43.80 -32.43 -15.82
C VAL A 422 44.45 -33.32 -14.77
N HIS A 423 44.39 -32.93 -13.53
CA HIS A 423 44.85 -33.74 -12.40
C HIS A 423 43.67 -34.47 -11.79
N ALA A 424 43.67 -35.78 -11.76
CA ALA A 424 42.68 -36.62 -11.08
C ALA A 424 43.15 -36.94 -9.65
N CYS A 425 42.18 -37.05 -8.72
CA CYS A 425 42.49 -37.55 -7.38
C CYS A 425 42.80 -39.05 -7.43
N LEU A 426 43.82 -39.49 -6.71
CA LEU A 426 44.11 -40.91 -6.49
C LEU A 426 42.93 -41.54 -5.70
N GLU A 427 42.33 -42.58 -6.25
CA GLU A 427 41.36 -43.41 -5.55
C GLU A 427 42.02 -44.73 -5.16
N GLY A 428 41.91 -45.09 -3.88
CA GLY A 428 42.41 -46.32 -3.34
C GLY A 428 41.53 -46.86 -2.22
N PRO A 429 41.67 -48.11 -1.81
CA PRO A 429 40.89 -48.70 -0.74
C PRO A 429 41.24 -48.13 0.65
N GLU A 430 42.29 -47.30 0.73
CA GLU A 430 42.75 -46.69 1.98
C GLU A 430 42.67 -45.18 1.97
N ALA A 431 42.39 -44.58 3.11
CA ALA A 431 42.53 -43.15 3.30
C ALA A 431 44.01 -42.83 3.54
N GLY A 432 44.78 -42.76 2.45
CA GLY A 432 46.22 -42.59 2.49
C GLY A 432 46.67 -41.17 2.72
N VAL A 433 47.79 -41.03 3.43
CA VAL A 433 48.61 -39.81 3.51
C VAL A 433 50.00 -40.10 2.97
N TYR A 434 50.66 -39.11 2.40
CA TYR A 434 52.02 -39.29 1.94
C TYR A 434 52.89 -38.10 2.30
N TYR A 435 54.16 -38.41 2.55
CA TYR A 435 55.22 -37.46 2.78
C TYR A 435 56.38 -37.75 1.81
N ARG A 436 57.13 -36.76 1.39
CA ARG A 436 58.24 -36.93 0.45
C ARG A 436 59.33 -35.91 0.66
N GLY A 437 60.54 -36.29 0.33
CA GLY A 437 61.64 -35.37 0.42
C GLY A 437 62.87 -35.90 -0.29
N LYS A 438 63.98 -35.22 -0.07
CA LYS A 438 65.32 -35.62 -0.50
C LYS A 438 66.23 -35.78 0.71
N GLY A 439 67.12 -36.75 0.70
CA GLY A 439 68.15 -36.96 1.71
C GLY A 439 69.53 -37.13 1.05
N GLU A 440 70.54 -37.07 1.88
CA GLU A 440 71.90 -37.30 1.48
C GLU A 440 72.65 -38.12 2.56
N ILE A 441 73.19 -39.24 2.20
CA ILE A 441 74.07 -40.05 3.06
C ILE A 441 75.48 -39.50 2.91
N ILE A 442 76.12 -39.09 4.01
CA ILE A 442 77.51 -38.58 4.04
C ILE A 442 78.49 -39.68 4.38
N GLU A 443 78.12 -40.54 5.34
CA GLU A 443 78.96 -41.68 5.77
C GLU A 443 78.23 -43.00 5.47
N ASN A 444 77.46 -43.57 6.34
CA ASN A 444 76.80 -44.86 6.16
C ASN A 444 75.28 -44.80 6.40
N CYS A 445 74.79 -43.75 6.99
CA CYS A 445 73.36 -43.53 7.22
C CYS A 445 73.00 -42.02 7.33
N THR A 446 71.76 -41.72 7.19
CA THR A 446 71.21 -40.41 7.48
C THR A 446 69.81 -40.55 8.12
N GLU A 447 69.52 -39.67 9.05
CA GLU A 447 68.26 -39.59 9.72
C GLU A 447 67.29 -38.72 8.94
N ILE A 448 66.05 -39.17 8.86
CA ILE A 448 64.94 -38.42 8.24
C ILE A 448 63.83 -38.22 9.34
N ASN A 449 63.53 -36.98 9.60
CA ASN A 449 62.46 -36.59 10.54
C ASN A 449 61.20 -36.28 9.74
N LEU A 450 60.11 -36.99 9.99
CA LEU A 450 58.78 -36.63 9.53
C LEU A 450 58.26 -35.49 10.40
N PRO A 451 57.25 -34.71 9.93
CA PRO A 451 56.61 -33.70 10.77
C PRO A 451 56.06 -34.29 12.08
N GLU A 452 56.23 -33.58 13.19
CA GLU A 452 55.81 -33.98 14.55
C GLU A 452 54.40 -34.57 14.68
N TYR A 453 53.46 -34.13 13.80
CA TYR A 453 52.09 -34.59 13.83
C TYR A 453 51.86 -35.96 13.15
N VAL A 454 52.83 -36.53 12.46
CA VAL A 454 52.63 -37.76 11.69
C VAL A 454 52.29 -38.95 12.57
N PRO A 455 52.96 -39.21 13.69
CA PRO A 455 52.63 -40.35 14.57
C PRO A 455 51.22 -40.29 15.17
N THR A 456 50.67 -39.07 15.29
CA THR A 456 49.30 -38.89 15.82
C THR A 456 48.23 -38.91 14.72
N LEU A 457 48.61 -38.78 13.42
CA LEU A 457 47.74 -38.69 12.28
C LEU A 457 47.65 -40.00 11.47
N ALA A 458 48.72 -40.75 11.40
CA ALA A 458 48.85 -41.90 10.50
C ALA A 458 49.49 -43.12 11.17
N THR A 459 49.10 -44.29 10.69
CA THR A 459 49.69 -45.60 11.06
C THR A 459 50.07 -46.36 9.80
N ASP A 460 50.67 -47.54 9.94
CA ASP A 460 51.09 -48.41 8.84
C ASP A 460 51.98 -47.66 7.84
N LEU A 461 53.00 -46.95 8.34
CA LEU A 461 53.92 -46.15 7.55
C LEU A 461 54.85 -47.05 6.73
N SER A 462 54.82 -46.93 5.41
CA SER A 462 55.69 -47.63 4.47
C SER A 462 56.66 -46.66 3.78
N ILE A 463 57.96 -47.02 3.74
CA ILE A 463 58.97 -46.12 3.26
C ILE A 463 59.51 -46.67 1.94
N GLN A 464 59.66 -45.81 0.95
CA GLN A 464 60.29 -46.07 -0.31
C GLN A 464 61.47 -45.09 -0.53
N VAL A 465 62.64 -45.59 -0.86
CA VAL A 465 63.83 -44.78 -1.16
C VAL A 465 64.34 -45.08 -2.52
N THR A 466 64.82 -44.05 -3.20
CA THR A 466 65.40 -44.20 -4.59
C THR A 466 66.68 -43.38 -4.71
N PRO A 467 67.81 -43.97 -5.04
CA PRO A 467 69.08 -43.25 -5.21
C PRO A 467 69.06 -42.27 -6.39
N ILE A 468 69.76 -41.15 -6.26
CA ILE A 468 69.85 -40.09 -7.26
C ILE A 468 71.24 -40.09 -7.87
N GLY A 469 71.34 -40.20 -9.21
CA GLY A 469 72.57 -39.99 -9.96
C GLY A 469 73.51 -41.23 -10.12
N MET A 470 73.48 -42.14 -9.17
CA MET A 470 74.29 -43.38 -9.26
C MET A 470 73.51 -44.54 -8.58
N LYS A 471 73.94 -45.77 -8.91
CA LYS A 471 73.37 -46.94 -8.23
C LYS A 471 73.92 -46.96 -6.80
N ASN A 472 73.01 -47.11 -5.86
CA ASN A 472 73.26 -47.25 -4.43
C ASN A 472 72.24 -48.25 -3.84
N ASP A 473 72.71 -49.20 -3.07
CA ASP A 473 71.85 -50.20 -2.43
C ASP A 473 71.41 -49.62 -1.08
N LEU A 474 70.23 -48.95 -1.14
CA LEU A 474 69.62 -48.27 0.00
C LEU A 474 68.67 -49.21 0.75
N TYR A 475 68.70 -49.16 2.09
CA TYR A 475 67.67 -49.79 2.97
C TYR A 475 67.33 -48.86 4.10
N VAL A 476 66.17 -49.12 4.71
CA VAL A 476 65.59 -48.28 5.75
C VAL A 476 65.18 -49.10 6.96
N ASP A 477 65.13 -48.49 8.16
CA ASP A 477 64.44 -48.99 9.31
C ASP A 477 62.99 -48.59 9.27
N GLU A 478 62.18 -49.04 10.25
CA GLU A 478 60.82 -48.62 10.44
C GLU A 478 60.76 -47.18 11.03
N VAL A 479 59.69 -46.46 10.79
CA VAL A 479 59.44 -45.15 11.46
C VAL A 479 59.17 -45.40 12.93
N ASP A 480 59.92 -44.75 13.81
CA ASP A 480 59.73 -44.84 15.26
C ASP A 480 58.53 -44.05 15.81
N GLU A 481 58.34 -44.08 17.11
CA GLU A 481 57.22 -43.37 17.80
C GLU A 481 57.36 -41.85 17.75
N GLU A 482 58.55 -41.33 17.51
CA GLU A 482 58.83 -39.89 17.32
C GLU A 482 58.68 -39.46 15.84
N GLY A 483 58.44 -40.37 14.91
CA GLY A 483 58.28 -40.07 13.50
C GLY A 483 59.62 -39.99 12.74
N VAL A 484 60.65 -40.67 13.24
CA VAL A 484 61.99 -40.69 12.70
C VAL A 484 62.30 -42.05 12.03
N PHE A 485 63.00 -42.05 10.96
CA PHE A 485 63.55 -43.24 10.31
C PHE A 485 64.95 -42.97 9.73
N HIS A 486 65.76 -44.01 9.55
CA HIS A 486 67.09 -43.91 9.01
C HIS A 486 67.18 -44.56 7.62
N VAL A 487 67.93 -43.93 6.77
CA VAL A 487 68.26 -44.46 5.45
C VAL A 487 69.78 -44.82 5.44
N TYR A 488 70.06 -46.07 5.14
CA TYR A 488 71.40 -46.63 5.12
C TYR A 488 71.88 -46.92 3.69
N GLY A 489 73.19 -46.81 3.45
CA GLY A 489 73.82 -47.08 2.18
C GLY A 489 75.11 -46.32 2.02
N ASP A 490 75.72 -46.41 0.81
CA ASP A 490 76.94 -45.66 0.47
C ASP A 490 76.65 -44.14 0.36
N PRO A 491 77.61 -43.26 0.53
CA PRO A 491 77.47 -41.83 0.38
C PRO A 491 76.80 -41.43 -0.94
N GLY A 492 75.74 -40.65 -0.86
CA GLY A 492 74.98 -40.23 -2.04
C GLY A 492 73.60 -39.67 -1.74
N LYS A 493 72.99 -39.09 -2.76
CA LYS A 493 71.69 -38.50 -2.66
C LYS A 493 70.55 -39.47 -3.00
N PHE A 494 69.39 -39.29 -2.37
CA PHE A 494 68.26 -40.15 -2.62
C PHE A 494 66.94 -39.34 -2.49
N TYR A 495 65.90 -39.87 -3.14
CA TYR A 495 64.50 -39.47 -2.85
C TYR A 495 63.94 -40.46 -1.84
N TRP A 496 63.06 -39.93 -0.96
CA TRP A 496 62.24 -40.75 -0.08
C TRP A 496 60.79 -40.43 -0.23
N HIS A 497 59.89 -41.41 -0.08
CA HIS A 497 58.48 -41.32 0.01
C HIS A 497 57.98 -42.17 1.21
N VAL A 498 57.14 -41.64 2.05
CA VAL A 498 56.48 -42.35 3.15
C VAL A 498 55.00 -42.29 2.91
N TYR A 499 54.36 -43.42 2.84
CA TYR A 499 52.94 -43.59 2.73
C TYR A 499 52.40 -44.11 4.06
N GLY A 500 51.23 -43.61 4.51
CA GLY A 500 50.60 -44.08 5.73
C GLY A 500 49.09 -44.06 5.63
N LYS A 501 48.43 -44.81 6.47
CA LYS A 501 46.99 -44.88 6.60
C LYS A 501 46.50 -43.87 7.65
N ARG A 502 45.54 -43.04 7.32
CA ARG A 502 45.00 -42.03 8.21
C ARG A 502 44.12 -42.67 9.32
N LEU A 503 44.41 -42.42 10.59
CA LEU A 503 43.76 -43.02 11.74
C LEU A 503 42.26 -42.67 11.89
N SER A 504 41.85 -41.51 11.40
CA SER A 504 40.50 -40.98 11.62
C SER A 504 39.43 -41.56 10.67
N ILE A 505 39.76 -42.44 9.71
CA ILE A 505 38.85 -42.94 8.70
C ILE A 505 38.92 -44.48 8.64
N ASN A 506 37.79 -45.14 8.99
CA ASN A 506 37.63 -46.57 8.77
C ASN A 506 37.19 -46.83 7.30
N THR A 507 38.08 -47.36 6.46
CA THR A 507 37.83 -47.65 5.06
C THR A 507 37.25 -49.04 4.82
N GLU A 508 37.31 -49.94 5.81
CA GLU A 508 36.82 -51.34 5.75
C GLU A 508 35.87 -51.69 6.93
N PRO A 509 34.74 -50.99 7.09
CA PRO A 509 33.81 -51.30 8.18
C PRO A 509 33.09 -52.63 7.92
N ASN A 510 32.80 -53.39 8.95
CA ASN A 510 32.04 -54.64 8.83
C ASN A 510 30.62 -54.38 8.28
N LYS A 511 30.13 -55.26 7.40
CA LYS A 511 28.82 -55.12 6.79
C LYS A 511 27.62 -55.07 7.79
N ASN A 512 27.81 -55.65 8.97
CA ASN A 512 26.83 -55.64 10.05
C ASN A 512 26.85 -54.35 10.91
N GLU A 513 27.93 -53.54 10.78
CA GLU A 513 28.11 -52.29 11.50
C GLU A 513 27.62 -51.07 10.71
N VAL A 514 27.40 -51.26 9.42
CA VAL A 514 27.03 -50.15 8.53
C VAL A 514 25.79 -50.47 7.69
N LYS A 515 25.02 -49.45 7.40
CA LYS A 515 23.87 -49.54 6.47
C LYS A 515 24.30 -48.87 5.14
N LEU A 516 24.00 -49.56 4.06
CA LEU A 516 24.26 -49.00 2.72
C LEU A 516 23.04 -48.19 2.23
N GLY A 517 23.29 -47.04 1.61
CA GLY A 517 22.33 -46.27 0.82
C GLY A 517 22.86 -46.07 -0.61
N GLY A 518 21.98 -45.56 -1.52
CA GLY A 518 22.33 -45.36 -2.92
C GLY A 518 22.04 -46.54 -3.83
N GLU A 519 21.90 -46.26 -5.12
CA GLU A 519 21.63 -47.25 -6.17
C GLU A 519 22.81 -47.30 -7.18
N GLY A 520 23.01 -48.45 -7.81
CA GLY A 520 24.05 -48.63 -8.82
C GLY A 520 25.46 -48.77 -8.25
N PRO A 521 26.52 -48.39 -9.01
CA PRO A 521 27.90 -48.54 -8.58
C PRO A 521 28.31 -47.60 -7.43
N TYR A 522 27.47 -46.62 -7.08
CA TYR A 522 27.75 -45.60 -6.06
C TYR A 522 26.93 -45.86 -4.78
N LYS A 523 27.22 -47.00 -4.13
CA LYS A 523 26.66 -47.29 -2.80
C LYS A 523 27.48 -46.58 -1.71
N TYR A 524 26.82 -46.12 -0.67
CA TYR A 524 27.46 -45.43 0.46
C TYR A 524 27.02 -45.98 1.80
N ILE A 525 27.88 -45.81 2.80
CA ILE A 525 27.56 -46.14 4.18
C ILE A 525 26.69 -45.04 4.77
N LYS A 526 25.51 -45.44 5.32
CA LYS A 526 24.60 -44.55 6.02
C LYS A 526 25.02 -44.36 7.45
#